data_0aa6bcea0cf9dfe8defd8d0996916b31
#
_entry.id   0aa6bcea0cf9dfe8defd8d0996916b31
#
_cell.length_a   1.000
_cell.length_b   1.000
_cell.length_c   1.000
_cell.angle_alpha   90.00
_cell.angle_beta   90.00
_cell.angle_gamma   90.00
#
_symmetry.space_group_name_H-M   'P 1'
#
loop_
_entity.id
_entity.type
_entity.pdbx_description
1 polymer ?
#
loop_
_entity_poly.entity_id
_entity_poly.type
_entity_poly.pdbx_seq_one_letter_code
_entity_poly.pdbx_strand_id
1 'polypeptide(L)'
;MSTNDIRETVRERYGKVAEMTEGEPAGCCGTGCGCGTTVTTVSMEGLGYSQDQRAAVPQGADLGLGCGNPLGHAAVKPGESVLDLGSGAGIDAFLAARDTGPSGRVIGVDMTPAMLSRARGNAAKGGFQNVEFRLGEIENLPIADSSIDVVISNCVINLSPDKGRVFSETLRALRPGGRMVVSDLVLVAPLPESVRSNVEAYVGCVAGASTKDDYLAHMRNAGFERVEVLEEKSYDIAGFGEDEATAAATVRAVRSMKVRAYKPGA
;
A
#
# COMPACT_ATOMS: atom_id res chain seq x y z
N MET A 1 10.23 18.18 9.12
CA MET A 1 10.23 18.12 7.63
C MET A 1 8.93 18.75 7.14
N SER A 2 8.96 19.49 6.02
CA SER A 2 7.74 19.94 5.39
C SER A 2 7.01 18.78 4.70
N THR A 3 5.72 18.96 4.40
CA THR A 3 4.89 17.95 3.69
C THR A 3 5.50 17.56 2.33
N ASN A 4 6.12 18.53 1.64
CA ASN A 4 6.79 18.29 0.36
C ASN A 4 8.08 17.48 0.54
N ASP A 5 8.87 17.76 1.57
CA ASP A 5 10.11 17.04 1.87
C ASP A 5 9.85 15.55 2.12
N ILE A 6 8.74 15.25 2.82
CA ILE A 6 8.34 13.87 3.12
C ILE A 6 7.99 13.10 1.83
N ARG A 7 7.17 13.70 0.94
CA ARG A 7 6.82 13.06 -0.34
C ARG A 7 8.03 12.82 -1.22
N GLU A 8 8.94 13.79 -1.30
CA GLU A 8 10.19 13.67 -2.06
C GLU A 8 11.05 12.52 -1.52
N THR A 9 11.24 12.45 -0.21
CA THR A 9 11.98 11.36 0.44
C THR A 9 11.37 9.98 0.14
N VAL A 10 10.05 9.85 0.23
CA VAL A 10 9.34 8.61 -0.09
C VAL A 10 9.53 8.27 -1.57
N ARG A 11 9.33 9.24 -2.49
CA ARG A 11 9.49 9.05 -3.94
C ARG A 11 10.89 8.59 -4.32
N GLU A 12 11.93 9.24 -3.79
CA GLU A 12 13.32 8.84 -4.03
C GLU A 12 13.63 7.44 -3.54
N ARG A 13 13.13 7.10 -2.34
CA ARG A 13 13.38 5.80 -1.75
C ARG A 13 12.74 4.67 -2.53
N TYR A 14 11.46 4.80 -2.84
CA TYR A 14 10.74 3.82 -3.64
C TYR A 14 11.23 3.79 -5.10
N GLY A 15 11.74 4.92 -5.63
CA GLY A 15 12.43 4.97 -6.92
C GLY A 15 13.64 4.04 -6.95
N LYS A 16 14.51 4.11 -5.94
CA LYS A 16 15.67 3.23 -5.81
C LYS A 16 15.27 1.75 -5.72
N VAL A 17 14.22 1.44 -4.95
CA VAL A 17 13.71 0.06 -4.86
C VAL A 17 13.20 -0.44 -6.22
N ALA A 18 12.54 0.42 -7.00
CA ALA A 18 12.05 0.04 -8.32
C ALA A 18 13.16 -0.22 -9.35
N GLU A 19 14.33 0.39 -9.18
CA GLU A 19 15.49 0.25 -10.07
C GLU A 19 16.37 -0.97 -9.73
N MET A 20 16.19 -1.59 -8.57
CA MET A 20 16.93 -2.80 -8.19
C MET A 20 16.64 -3.95 -9.14
N THR A 21 17.70 -4.65 -9.59
CA THR A 21 17.58 -5.86 -10.40
C THR A 21 17.26 -7.07 -9.53
N GLU A 22 16.60 -8.06 -10.10
CA GLU A 22 16.29 -9.32 -9.41
C GLU A 22 17.58 -10.00 -8.94
N GLY A 23 17.63 -10.37 -7.67
CA GLY A 23 18.77 -11.05 -7.04
C GLY A 23 19.80 -10.15 -6.38
N GLU A 24 19.70 -8.84 -6.51
CA GLU A 24 20.45 -7.93 -5.64
C GLU A 24 19.76 -7.88 -4.28
N PRO A 25 20.47 -8.19 -3.17
CA PRO A 25 19.90 -7.97 -1.86
C PRO A 25 19.57 -6.48 -1.74
N ALA A 26 18.46 -6.12 -1.10
CA ALA A 26 18.07 -4.75 -0.80
C ALA A 26 19.05 -4.05 0.17
N GLY A 27 20.32 -4.32 0.02
CA GLY A 27 21.49 -3.84 0.74
C GLY A 27 22.50 -3.32 -0.26
N CYS A 28 22.66 -2.04 -0.25
CA CYS A 28 23.61 -1.24 -0.97
C CYS A 28 25.04 -1.80 -0.97
N CYS A 29 25.70 -1.74 -2.13
CA CYS A 29 27.14 -1.54 -2.34
C CYS A 29 28.11 -2.27 -1.41
N GLY A 30 29.07 -2.96 -2.05
CA GLY A 30 30.21 -3.65 -1.45
C GLY A 30 30.76 -3.07 -0.15
N THR A 31 31.30 -3.97 0.65
CA THR A 31 32.04 -3.77 1.91
C THR A 31 32.61 -2.35 2.12
N GLY A 32 31.91 -1.52 2.92
CA GLY A 32 32.49 -0.28 3.41
C GLY A 32 31.58 0.94 3.58
N CYS A 33 30.36 0.97 3.10
CA CYS A 33 29.44 2.11 3.27
C CYS A 33 28.35 1.76 4.28
N GLY A 34 28.31 2.47 5.41
CA GLY A 34 27.28 2.37 6.45
C GLY A 34 25.91 2.94 6.02
N CYS A 35 25.43 2.61 4.84
CA CYS A 35 24.09 2.94 4.35
C CYS A 35 23.14 1.80 4.70
N GLY A 36 22.69 1.76 5.94
CA GLY A 36 21.66 0.82 6.40
C GLY A 36 20.30 1.14 5.79
N THR A 37 20.03 0.68 4.56
CA THR A 37 18.72 0.72 3.95
C THR A 37 18.08 -0.66 4.00
N THR A 38 17.70 -1.09 5.18
CA THR A 38 16.85 -2.27 5.34
C THR A 38 15.39 -1.87 5.16
N VAL A 39 14.91 -1.86 3.92
CA VAL A 39 13.49 -2.05 3.69
C VAL A 39 13.21 -3.49 4.14
N THR A 40 12.42 -3.65 5.18
CA THR A 40 12.01 -4.98 5.65
C THR A 40 11.17 -5.61 4.54
N THR A 41 11.75 -6.54 3.80
CA THR A 41 11.03 -7.28 2.76
C THR A 41 10.24 -8.42 3.41
N VAL A 42 8.95 -8.46 3.15
CA VAL A 42 8.06 -9.54 3.62
C VAL A 42 7.66 -10.38 2.42
N SER A 43 7.75 -11.70 2.55
CA SER A 43 7.31 -12.59 1.46
C SER A 43 5.81 -12.49 1.23
N MET A 44 5.35 -12.64 -0.01
CA MET A 44 3.92 -12.68 -0.34
C MET A 44 3.16 -13.71 0.51
N GLU A 45 3.78 -14.84 0.87
CA GLU A 45 3.18 -15.83 1.76
C GLU A 45 2.96 -15.28 3.17
N GLY A 46 3.95 -14.59 3.73
CA GLY A 46 3.85 -13.91 5.04
C GLY A 46 2.78 -12.81 5.04
N LEU A 47 2.52 -12.18 3.89
CA LEU A 47 1.46 -11.20 3.69
C LEU A 47 0.07 -11.85 3.48
N GLY A 48 0.00 -13.19 3.36
CA GLY A 48 -1.25 -13.93 3.22
C GLY A 48 -1.74 -14.11 1.79
N TYR A 49 -0.85 -14.00 0.79
CA TYR A 49 -1.18 -14.37 -0.59
C TYR A 49 -1.12 -15.87 -0.77
N SER A 50 -2.14 -16.45 -1.41
CA SER A 50 -2.20 -17.89 -1.70
C SER A 50 -1.13 -18.31 -2.74
N GLN A 51 -0.87 -19.61 -2.84
CA GLN A 51 0.03 -20.14 -3.85
C GLN A 51 -0.44 -19.77 -5.26
N ASP A 52 -1.73 -19.84 -5.56
CA ASP A 52 -2.30 -19.46 -6.86
C ASP A 52 -2.14 -17.96 -7.16
N GLN A 53 -2.29 -17.11 -6.15
CA GLN A 53 -2.03 -15.68 -6.29
C GLN A 53 -0.57 -15.41 -6.60
N ARG A 54 0.35 -16.05 -5.88
CA ARG A 54 1.80 -15.91 -6.11
C ARG A 54 2.23 -16.37 -7.50
N ALA A 55 1.67 -17.50 -7.97
CA ALA A 55 1.95 -18.02 -9.31
C ALA A 55 1.37 -17.16 -10.45
N ALA A 56 0.36 -16.35 -10.17
CA ALA A 56 -0.30 -15.51 -11.16
C ALA A 56 0.34 -14.12 -11.33
N VAL A 57 1.22 -13.73 -10.41
CA VAL A 57 1.90 -12.43 -10.47
C VAL A 57 3.10 -12.51 -11.41
N PRO A 58 3.27 -11.55 -12.35
CA PRO A 58 4.46 -11.51 -13.21
C PRO A 58 5.75 -11.41 -12.39
N GLN A 59 6.78 -12.10 -12.86
CA GLN A 59 8.12 -11.99 -12.29
C GLN A 59 8.56 -10.51 -12.28
N GLY A 60 9.09 -10.03 -11.15
CA GLY A 60 9.51 -8.64 -10.97
C GLY A 60 8.42 -7.70 -10.43
N ALA A 61 7.18 -8.15 -10.24
CA ALA A 61 6.14 -7.36 -9.57
C ALA A 61 6.25 -7.44 -8.05
N ASP A 62 6.71 -8.57 -7.50
CA ASP A 62 6.98 -8.70 -6.06
C ASP A 62 8.31 -8.03 -5.71
N LEU A 63 8.23 -6.97 -4.90
CA LEU A 63 9.37 -6.25 -4.35
C LEU A 63 9.51 -6.47 -2.84
N GLY A 64 8.73 -7.38 -2.25
CA GLY A 64 8.68 -7.62 -0.83
C GLY A 64 8.09 -6.46 -0.03
N LEU A 65 7.27 -5.62 -0.66
CA LEU A 65 6.62 -4.46 -0.06
C LEU A 65 5.17 -4.77 0.30
N GLY A 66 4.65 -4.11 1.35
CA GLY A 66 3.26 -4.28 1.78
C GLY A 66 3.15 -4.79 3.20
N CYS A 67 1.92 -4.80 3.72
CA CYS A 67 1.63 -5.22 5.09
C CYS A 67 0.43 -6.18 5.18
N GLY A 68 -0.03 -6.70 4.02
CA GLY A 68 -1.10 -7.69 3.96
C GLY A 68 -1.61 -7.94 2.55
N ASN A 69 -2.72 -8.66 2.44
CA ASN A 69 -3.41 -8.96 1.20
C ASN A 69 -4.83 -8.35 1.24
N PRO A 70 -5.05 -7.16 0.67
CA PRO A 70 -6.37 -6.53 0.64
C PRO A 70 -7.35 -7.29 -0.27
N LEU A 71 -6.85 -7.93 -1.33
CA LEU A 71 -7.68 -8.67 -2.30
C LEU A 71 -8.39 -9.86 -1.69
N GLY A 72 -7.81 -10.51 -0.68
CA GLY A 72 -8.47 -11.61 0.03
C GLY A 72 -9.82 -11.23 0.63
N HIS A 73 -10.09 -9.94 0.82
CA HIS A 73 -11.32 -9.40 1.39
C HIS A 73 -12.08 -8.46 0.44
N ALA A 74 -11.49 -8.09 -0.70
CA ALA A 74 -12.10 -7.15 -1.65
C ALA A 74 -13.32 -7.74 -2.38
N ALA A 75 -13.38 -9.08 -2.49
CA ALA A 75 -14.46 -9.80 -3.18
C ALA A 75 -14.74 -9.18 -4.57
N VAL A 76 -13.68 -8.98 -5.35
CA VAL A 76 -13.76 -8.44 -6.71
C VAL A 76 -14.62 -9.37 -7.58
N LYS A 77 -15.51 -8.77 -8.35
CA LYS A 77 -16.41 -9.52 -9.24
C LYS A 77 -16.02 -9.32 -10.70
N PRO A 78 -16.30 -10.30 -11.57
CA PRO A 78 -16.11 -10.12 -13.01
C PRO A 78 -16.80 -8.85 -13.53
N GLY A 79 -16.07 -8.06 -14.30
CA GLY A 79 -16.55 -6.82 -14.91
C GLY A 79 -16.42 -5.56 -14.05
N GLU A 80 -16.01 -5.66 -12.77
CA GLU A 80 -15.82 -4.48 -11.92
C GLU A 80 -14.61 -3.65 -12.35
N SER A 81 -14.71 -2.33 -12.13
CA SER A 81 -13.60 -1.38 -12.25
C SER A 81 -12.89 -1.27 -10.89
N VAL A 82 -11.61 -1.62 -10.85
CA VAL A 82 -10.81 -1.62 -9.61
C VAL A 82 -9.76 -0.51 -9.68
N LEU A 83 -9.55 0.19 -8.57
CA LEU A 83 -8.48 1.16 -8.37
C LEU A 83 -7.53 0.64 -7.30
N ASP A 84 -6.24 0.59 -7.62
CA ASP A 84 -5.16 0.23 -6.70
C ASP A 84 -4.37 1.50 -6.31
N LEU A 85 -4.43 1.89 -5.04
CA LEU A 85 -3.73 3.05 -4.51
C LEU A 85 -2.31 2.67 -4.10
N GLY A 86 -1.32 3.38 -4.63
CA GLY A 86 0.09 3.08 -4.42
C GLY A 86 0.46 1.72 -5.02
N SER A 87 0.12 1.52 -6.28
CA SER A 87 0.21 0.21 -6.96
C SER A 87 1.64 -0.35 -7.07
N GLY A 88 2.66 0.47 -6.82
CA GLY A 88 4.06 0.03 -6.91
C GLY A 88 4.37 -0.66 -8.23
N ALA A 89 4.98 -1.84 -8.18
CA ALA A 89 5.29 -2.66 -9.34
C ALA A 89 4.11 -3.51 -9.86
N GLY A 90 2.91 -3.40 -9.24
CA GLY A 90 1.65 -3.88 -9.78
C GLY A 90 1.10 -5.18 -9.18
N ILE A 91 1.63 -5.71 -8.07
CA ILE A 91 1.16 -7.00 -7.50
C ILE A 91 -0.36 -7.06 -7.39
N ASP A 92 -0.95 -6.15 -6.60
CA ASP A 92 -2.38 -6.18 -6.31
C ASP A 92 -3.21 -5.81 -7.55
N ALA A 93 -2.69 -4.92 -8.41
CA ALA A 93 -3.32 -4.58 -9.68
C ALA A 93 -3.43 -5.80 -10.62
N PHE A 94 -2.40 -6.66 -10.72
CA PHE A 94 -2.45 -7.86 -11.57
C PHE A 94 -3.39 -8.92 -11.03
N LEU A 95 -3.40 -9.11 -9.72
CA LEU A 95 -4.34 -10.02 -9.08
C LEU A 95 -5.79 -9.56 -9.26
N ALA A 96 -6.05 -8.25 -9.07
CA ALA A 96 -7.35 -7.65 -9.33
C ALA A 96 -7.78 -7.79 -10.79
N ALA A 97 -6.83 -7.66 -11.74
CA ALA A 97 -7.10 -7.81 -13.17
C ALA A 97 -7.52 -9.22 -13.55
N ARG A 98 -6.94 -10.23 -12.89
CA ARG A 98 -7.36 -11.62 -13.04
C ARG A 98 -8.77 -11.84 -12.49
N ASP A 99 -9.04 -11.31 -11.30
CA ASP A 99 -10.32 -11.53 -10.62
C ASP A 99 -11.48 -10.81 -11.31
N THR A 100 -11.25 -9.59 -11.83
CA THR A 100 -12.28 -8.87 -12.59
C THR A 100 -12.46 -9.40 -14.03
N GLY A 101 -11.46 -10.13 -14.56
CA GLY A 101 -11.51 -10.72 -15.89
C GLY A 101 -11.46 -9.69 -17.03
N PRO A 102 -11.58 -10.17 -18.30
CA PRO A 102 -11.37 -9.33 -19.48
C PRO A 102 -12.45 -8.26 -19.69
N SER A 103 -13.62 -8.39 -19.07
CA SER A 103 -14.68 -7.39 -19.11
C SER A 103 -14.54 -6.29 -18.06
N GLY A 104 -13.66 -6.48 -17.10
CA GLY A 104 -13.36 -5.49 -16.07
C GLY A 104 -12.11 -4.68 -16.40
N ARG A 105 -11.80 -3.73 -15.53
CA ARG A 105 -10.67 -2.82 -15.69
C ARG A 105 -9.99 -2.57 -14.37
N VAL A 106 -8.66 -2.48 -14.38
CA VAL A 106 -7.88 -2.08 -13.22
C VAL A 106 -7.06 -0.83 -13.54
N ILE A 107 -7.05 0.11 -12.61
CA ILE A 107 -6.19 1.29 -12.68
C ILE A 107 -5.30 1.28 -11.45
N GLY A 108 -3.98 1.21 -11.64
CA GLY A 108 -3.00 1.43 -10.59
C GLY A 108 -2.55 2.90 -10.58
N VAL A 109 -2.52 3.52 -9.42
CA VAL A 109 -1.98 4.89 -9.24
C VAL A 109 -0.78 4.83 -8.33
N ASP A 110 0.33 5.44 -8.75
CA ASP A 110 1.53 5.58 -7.93
C ASP A 110 2.20 6.94 -8.22
N MET A 111 2.85 7.54 -7.23
CA MET A 111 3.55 8.82 -7.39
C MET A 111 4.98 8.66 -7.88
N THR A 112 5.50 7.43 -7.96
CA THR A 112 6.90 7.10 -8.28
C THR A 112 7.03 6.68 -9.76
N PRO A 113 7.65 7.49 -10.64
CA PRO A 113 7.76 7.14 -12.06
C PRO A 113 8.47 5.82 -12.33
N ALA A 114 9.51 5.49 -11.54
CA ALA A 114 10.25 4.24 -11.67
C ALA A 114 9.37 3.01 -11.36
N MET A 115 8.51 3.10 -10.32
CA MET A 115 7.53 2.05 -10.01
C MET A 115 6.57 1.82 -11.18
N LEU A 116 6.02 2.89 -11.75
CA LEU A 116 5.11 2.79 -12.89
C LEU A 116 5.78 2.23 -14.15
N SER A 117 7.04 2.60 -14.39
CA SER A 117 7.83 2.03 -15.50
C SER A 117 7.93 0.52 -15.35
N ARG A 118 8.29 0.05 -14.14
CA ARG A 118 8.37 -1.37 -13.80
C ARG A 118 7.01 -2.07 -13.92
N ALA A 119 5.94 -1.47 -13.37
CA ALA A 119 4.58 -2.01 -13.46
C ALA A 119 4.11 -2.18 -14.91
N ARG A 120 4.34 -1.20 -15.77
CA ARG A 120 4.02 -1.26 -17.20
C ARG A 120 4.82 -2.34 -17.92
N GLY A 121 6.12 -2.48 -17.61
CA GLY A 121 6.96 -3.56 -18.10
C GLY A 121 6.44 -4.93 -17.69
N ASN A 122 6.03 -5.09 -16.43
CA ASN A 122 5.44 -6.31 -15.90
C ASN A 122 4.08 -6.63 -16.56
N ALA A 123 3.23 -5.61 -16.79
CA ALA A 123 1.97 -5.77 -17.49
C ALA A 123 2.16 -6.30 -18.92
N ALA A 124 3.13 -5.73 -19.66
CA ALA A 124 3.45 -6.16 -21.01
C ALA A 124 3.98 -7.61 -21.04
N LYS A 125 4.89 -7.96 -20.13
CA LYS A 125 5.45 -9.33 -20.01
C LYS A 125 4.36 -10.35 -19.61
N GLY A 126 3.46 -9.96 -18.71
CA GLY A 126 2.39 -10.83 -18.22
C GLY A 126 1.15 -10.88 -19.13
N GLY A 127 1.10 -10.08 -20.23
CA GLY A 127 -0.01 -10.04 -21.16
C GLY A 127 -1.30 -9.40 -20.59
N PHE A 128 -1.21 -8.58 -19.55
CA PHE A 128 -2.34 -7.90 -18.94
C PHE A 128 -2.83 -6.73 -19.81
N GLN A 129 -3.96 -6.88 -20.47
CA GLN A 129 -4.55 -5.85 -21.36
C GLN A 129 -5.57 -4.96 -20.65
N ASN A 130 -6.09 -5.40 -19.51
CA ASN A 130 -7.13 -4.72 -18.74
C ASN A 130 -6.56 -3.94 -17.54
N VAL A 131 -5.25 -3.68 -17.51
CA VAL A 131 -4.57 -2.89 -16.47
C VAL A 131 -3.97 -1.63 -17.08
N GLU A 132 -4.21 -0.49 -16.42
CA GLU A 132 -3.62 0.80 -16.73
C GLU A 132 -2.90 1.36 -15.51
N PHE A 133 -1.71 1.96 -15.70
CA PHE A 133 -0.94 2.59 -14.62
C PHE A 133 -0.81 4.10 -14.86
N ARG A 134 -1.23 4.89 -13.86
CA ARG A 134 -1.25 6.36 -13.91
C ARG A 134 -0.32 6.96 -12.87
N LEU A 135 0.44 7.97 -13.27
CA LEU A 135 1.20 8.81 -12.35
C LEU A 135 0.25 9.74 -11.60
N GLY A 136 0.32 9.73 -10.27
CA GLY A 136 -0.51 10.60 -9.44
C GLY A 136 -0.26 10.40 -7.97
N GLU A 137 -0.64 11.39 -7.19
CA GLU A 137 -0.67 11.33 -5.72
C GLU A 137 -2.04 10.86 -5.26
N ILE A 138 -2.06 10.05 -4.19
CA ILE A 138 -3.32 9.47 -3.68
C ILE A 138 -4.24 10.51 -3.03
N GLU A 139 -3.70 11.68 -2.69
CA GLU A 139 -4.45 12.84 -2.20
C GLU A 139 -5.13 13.65 -3.33
N ASN A 140 -4.79 13.35 -4.60
CA ASN A 140 -5.36 14.01 -5.78
C ASN A 140 -5.39 13.03 -6.96
N LEU A 141 -6.35 12.11 -6.92
CA LEU A 141 -6.41 10.98 -7.84
C LEU A 141 -6.73 11.40 -9.29
N PRO A 142 -5.94 10.95 -10.28
CA PRO A 142 -6.23 11.16 -11.70
C PRO A 142 -7.36 10.22 -12.18
N ILE A 143 -8.47 10.22 -11.45
CA ILE A 143 -9.63 9.32 -11.62
C ILE A 143 -10.89 10.16 -11.66
N ALA A 144 -11.78 9.84 -12.59
CA ALA A 144 -13.09 10.49 -12.71
C ALA A 144 -13.99 10.17 -11.49
N ASP A 145 -14.91 11.06 -11.18
CA ASP A 145 -15.92 10.86 -10.13
C ASP A 145 -16.77 9.63 -10.42
N SER A 146 -17.13 8.90 -9.39
CA SER A 146 -18.11 7.80 -9.45
C SER A 146 -17.85 6.81 -10.60
N SER A 147 -16.56 6.45 -10.83
CA SER A 147 -16.15 5.59 -11.95
C SER A 147 -15.59 4.24 -11.52
N ILE A 148 -15.37 4.03 -10.21
CA ILE A 148 -14.71 2.86 -9.62
C ILE A 148 -15.71 2.07 -8.76
N ASP A 149 -15.71 0.74 -8.89
CA ASP A 149 -16.53 -0.15 -8.07
C ASP A 149 -15.82 -0.58 -6.80
N VAL A 150 -14.50 -0.82 -6.90
CA VAL A 150 -13.66 -1.30 -5.80
C VAL A 150 -12.37 -0.50 -5.73
N VAL A 151 -12.02 -0.02 -4.55
CA VAL A 151 -10.68 0.51 -4.26
C VAL A 151 -9.95 -0.45 -3.35
N ILE A 152 -8.71 -0.75 -3.71
CA ILE A 152 -7.77 -1.49 -2.86
C ILE A 152 -6.57 -0.63 -2.50
N SER A 153 -5.96 -0.90 -1.36
CA SER A 153 -4.74 -0.23 -0.92
C SER A 153 -3.92 -1.15 -0.02
N ASN A 154 -2.62 -1.16 -0.21
CA ASN A 154 -1.70 -1.98 0.58
C ASN A 154 -0.52 -1.14 1.07
N CYS A 155 -0.56 -0.75 2.34
CA CYS A 155 0.54 -0.06 3.07
C CYS A 155 0.99 1.27 2.45
N VAL A 156 0.09 2.05 1.84
CA VAL A 156 0.45 3.33 1.21
C VAL A 156 -0.14 4.55 1.91
N ILE A 157 -1.32 4.42 2.54
CA ILE A 157 -2.04 5.59 3.10
C ILE A 157 -1.24 6.21 4.25
N ASN A 158 -0.46 5.42 4.97
CA ASN A 158 0.43 5.92 6.03
C ASN A 158 1.58 6.79 5.52
N LEU A 159 1.94 6.68 4.26
CA LEU A 159 2.94 7.55 3.62
C LEU A 159 2.38 8.93 3.26
N SER A 160 1.05 9.05 3.21
CA SER A 160 0.39 10.33 2.98
C SER A 160 0.40 11.21 4.23
N PRO A 161 0.79 12.48 4.09
CA PRO A 161 0.67 13.46 5.16
C PRO A 161 -0.77 13.93 5.41
N ASP A 162 -1.70 13.66 4.48
CA ASP A 162 -3.12 14.04 4.57
C ASP A 162 -4.04 12.85 4.26
N LYS A 163 -4.18 11.98 5.26
CA LYS A 163 -5.03 10.79 5.15
C LYS A 163 -6.51 11.13 4.95
N GLY A 164 -6.97 12.24 5.53
CA GLY A 164 -8.34 12.70 5.35
C GLY A 164 -8.63 13.01 3.89
N ARG A 165 -7.69 13.66 3.21
CA ARG A 165 -7.79 13.95 1.76
C ARG A 165 -7.77 12.67 0.93
N VAL A 166 -6.93 11.69 1.26
CA VAL A 166 -6.91 10.39 0.57
C VAL A 166 -8.27 9.70 0.63
N PHE A 167 -8.90 9.63 1.81
CA PHE A 167 -10.21 9.01 1.94
C PHE A 167 -11.30 9.79 1.21
N SER A 168 -11.23 11.13 1.20
CA SER A 168 -12.18 11.97 0.45
C SER A 168 -12.06 11.76 -1.05
N GLU A 169 -10.84 11.68 -1.60
CA GLU A 169 -10.59 11.39 -3.01
C GLU A 169 -11.03 9.97 -3.40
N THR A 170 -10.77 9.02 -2.51
CA THR A 170 -11.23 7.63 -2.70
C THR A 170 -12.76 7.56 -2.75
N LEU A 171 -13.43 8.24 -1.83
CA LEU A 171 -14.91 8.30 -1.81
C LEU A 171 -15.46 8.99 -3.07
N ARG A 172 -14.81 10.07 -3.55
CA ARG A 172 -15.17 10.74 -4.82
C ARG A 172 -15.11 9.78 -5.99
N ALA A 173 -14.01 9.03 -6.11
CA ALA A 173 -13.78 8.11 -7.22
C ALA A 173 -14.73 6.90 -7.22
N LEU A 174 -15.15 6.42 -6.05
CA LEU A 174 -16.08 5.30 -5.92
C LEU A 174 -17.47 5.64 -6.45
N ARG A 175 -18.13 4.69 -7.09
CA ARG A 175 -19.56 4.71 -7.39
C ARG A 175 -20.38 4.61 -6.11
N PRO A 176 -21.61 5.13 -6.07
CA PRO A 176 -22.54 4.82 -4.99
C PRO A 176 -22.66 3.30 -4.76
N GLY A 177 -22.56 2.86 -3.51
CA GLY A 177 -22.51 1.45 -3.14
C GLY A 177 -21.18 0.74 -3.39
N GLY A 178 -20.19 1.41 -3.99
CA GLY A 178 -18.83 0.90 -4.15
C GLY A 178 -18.12 0.72 -2.81
N ARG A 179 -17.04 -0.04 -2.82
CA ARG A 179 -16.31 -0.40 -1.60
C ARG A 179 -14.82 -0.12 -1.67
N MET A 180 -14.23 0.15 -0.52
CA MET A 180 -12.79 0.22 -0.33
C MET A 180 -12.33 -0.90 0.60
N VAL A 181 -11.23 -1.55 0.28
CA VAL A 181 -10.54 -2.50 1.17
C VAL A 181 -9.07 -2.11 1.29
N VAL A 182 -8.65 -1.88 2.52
CA VAL A 182 -7.29 -1.43 2.86
C VAL A 182 -6.61 -2.46 3.73
N SER A 183 -5.34 -2.73 3.47
CA SER A 183 -4.42 -3.34 4.42
C SER A 183 -3.38 -2.28 4.80
N ASP A 184 -3.34 -1.85 6.06
CA ASP A 184 -2.40 -0.81 6.50
C ASP A 184 -1.94 -1.04 7.94
N LEU A 185 -0.86 -0.39 8.34
CA LEU A 185 -0.38 -0.41 9.72
C LEU A 185 -1.13 0.63 10.56
N VAL A 186 -1.45 0.26 11.78
CA VAL A 186 -2.06 1.17 12.77
C VAL A 186 -1.37 1.04 14.12
N LEU A 187 -1.46 2.09 14.91
CA LEU A 187 -0.93 2.12 16.27
C LEU A 187 -2.01 1.73 17.27
N VAL A 188 -1.68 0.81 18.17
CA VAL A 188 -2.49 0.43 19.34
C VAL A 188 -1.86 0.91 20.65
N ALA A 189 -0.65 1.46 20.60
CA ALA A 189 0.05 2.12 21.69
C ALA A 189 0.99 3.21 21.11
N PRO A 190 1.46 4.17 21.91
CA PRO A 190 2.43 5.17 21.45
C PRO A 190 3.73 4.53 20.97
N LEU A 191 4.27 5.04 19.86
CA LEU A 191 5.62 4.70 19.41
C LEU A 191 6.68 5.37 20.29
N PRO A 192 7.84 4.72 20.50
CA PRO A 192 9.02 5.39 21.05
C PRO A 192 9.38 6.63 20.20
N GLU A 193 9.84 7.71 20.84
CA GLU A 193 10.14 8.98 20.16
C GLU A 193 11.23 8.83 19.10
N SER A 194 12.25 8.02 19.36
CA SER A 194 13.33 7.71 18.40
C SER A 194 12.80 7.05 17.11
N VAL A 195 11.77 6.21 17.22
CA VAL A 195 11.11 5.57 16.05
C VAL A 195 10.19 6.55 15.35
N ARG A 196 9.43 7.34 16.12
CA ARG A 196 8.48 8.33 15.57
C ARG A 196 9.16 9.42 14.74
N SER A 197 10.38 9.83 15.13
CA SER A 197 11.18 10.84 14.41
C SER A 197 12.09 10.24 13.32
N ASN A 198 12.09 8.91 13.14
CA ASN A 198 12.98 8.22 12.22
C ASN A 198 12.39 8.18 10.80
N VAL A 199 13.15 8.69 9.82
CA VAL A 199 12.76 8.74 8.42
C VAL A 199 12.59 7.34 7.81
N GLU A 200 13.45 6.38 8.18
CA GLU A 200 13.35 5.00 7.68
C GLU A 200 12.08 4.33 8.21
N ALA A 201 11.72 4.58 9.47
CA ALA A 201 10.48 4.10 10.04
C ALA A 201 9.24 4.74 9.37
N TYR A 202 9.36 5.99 8.89
CA TYR A 202 8.31 6.64 8.10
C TYR A 202 8.14 5.97 6.74
N VAL A 203 9.23 5.79 6.00
CA VAL A 203 9.22 5.10 4.69
C VAL A 203 8.74 3.65 4.83
N GLY A 204 9.03 3.00 5.97
CA GLY A 204 8.49 1.69 6.33
C GLY A 204 7.04 1.70 6.83
N CYS A 205 6.28 2.78 6.64
CA CYS A 205 4.87 2.95 7.05
C CYS A 205 4.63 2.92 8.57
N VAL A 206 5.67 2.85 9.40
CA VAL A 206 5.54 2.74 10.87
C VAL A 206 5.39 4.11 11.52
N ALA A 207 6.33 5.03 11.28
CA ALA A 207 6.29 6.35 11.91
C ALA A 207 5.15 7.25 11.37
N GLY A 208 4.67 6.97 10.16
CA GLY A 208 3.48 7.63 9.57
C GLY A 208 2.15 7.00 9.98
N ALA A 209 2.15 5.88 10.71
CA ALA A 209 0.92 5.21 11.12
C ALA A 209 0.11 6.06 12.10
N SER A 210 -1.19 6.14 11.88
CA SER A 210 -2.16 6.75 12.81
C SER A 210 -2.56 5.75 13.89
N THR A 211 -3.12 6.24 14.99
CA THR A 211 -3.84 5.34 15.90
C THR A 211 -4.98 4.66 15.15
N LYS A 212 -5.36 3.46 15.57
CA LYS A 212 -6.48 2.72 14.99
C LYS A 212 -7.75 3.57 14.96
N ASP A 213 -8.05 4.26 16.06
CA ASP A 213 -9.26 5.07 16.18
C ASP A 213 -9.24 6.27 15.23
N ASP A 214 -8.11 6.98 15.12
CA ASP A 214 -7.95 8.09 14.18
C ASP A 214 -8.06 7.62 12.72
N TYR A 215 -7.45 6.48 12.39
CA TYR A 215 -7.54 5.92 11.04
C TYR A 215 -8.99 5.64 10.64
N LEU A 216 -9.75 4.97 11.51
CA LEU A 216 -11.17 4.69 11.29
C LEU A 216 -12.03 5.97 11.32
N ALA A 217 -11.65 6.97 12.12
CA ALA A 217 -12.31 8.28 12.15
C ALA A 217 -12.11 9.03 10.83
N HIS A 218 -10.91 9.00 10.24
CA HIS A 218 -10.68 9.60 8.91
C HIS A 218 -11.60 9.00 7.84
N MET A 219 -11.80 7.69 7.83
CA MET A 219 -12.72 7.04 6.88
C MET A 219 -14.16 7.50 7.09
N ARG A 220 -14.65 7.52 8.35
CA ARG A 220 -16.02 7.96 8.67
C ARG A 220 -16.24 9.43 8.35
N ASN A 221 -15.27 10.28 8.68
CA ASN A 221 -15.33 11.72 8.41
C ASN A 221 -15.32 12.05 6.91
N ALA A 222 -14.68 11.20 6.09
CA ALA A 222 -14.77 11.32 4.63
C ALA A 222 -16.14 10.96 4.07
N GLY A 223 -17.00 10.27 4.84
CA GLY A 223 -18.35 9.87 4.45
C GLY A 223 -18.53 8.39 4.14
N PHE A 224 -17.54 7.56 4.47
CA PHE A 224 -17.71 6.10 4.36
C PHE A 224 -18.68 5.57 5.41
N GLU A 225 -19.51 4.63 5.00
CA GLU A 225 -20.41 3.86 5.86
C GLU A 225 -19.90 2.43 6.06
N ARG A 226 -20.44 1.75 7.08
CA ARG A 226 -20.09 0.34 7.37
C ARG A 226 -18.59 0.11 7.39
N VAL A 227 -17.86 0.93 8.17
CA VAL A 227 -16.41 0.79 8.36
C VAL A 227 -16.15 -0.40 9.28
N GLU A 228 -15.72 -1.52 8.69
CA GLU A 228 -15.59 -2.83 9.34
C GLU A 228 -14.11 -3.23 9.40
N VAL A 229 -13.59 -3.48 10.59
CA VAL A 229 -12.28 -4.12 10.76
C VAL A 229 -12.46 -5.62 10.52
N LEU A 230 -11.85 -6.13 9.47
CA LEU A 230 -11.96 -7.52 9.04
C LEU A 230 -10.91 -8.41 9.69
N GLU A 231 -9.73 -7.86 9.89
CA GLU A 231 -8.59 -8.57 10.46
C GLU A 231 -7.65 -7.57 11.15
N GLU A 232 -7.05 -8.00 12.24
CA GLU A 232 -5.99 -7.29 12.95
C GLU A 232 -4.97 -8.32 13.43
N LYS A 233 -3.70 -8.12 13.05
CA LYS A 233 -2.60 -9.03 13.39
C LYS A 233 -1.39 -8.27 13.91
N SER A 234 -0.59 -8.92 14.74
CA SER A 234 0.77 -8.46 15.01
C SER A 234 1.54 -8.41 13.69
N TYR A 235 2.33 -7.35 13.53
CA TYR A 235 3.18 -7.18 12.37
C TYR A 235 4.63 -7.27 12.81
N ASP A 236 5.40 -8.15 12.19
CA ASP A 236 6.82 -8.29 12.50
C ASP A 236 7.59 -7.13 11.87
N ILE A 237 8.08 -6.25 12.73
CA ILE A 237 8.86 -5.08 12.36
C ILE A 237 10.28 -5.24 12.91
N ALA A 238 10.97 -6.29 12.49
CA ALA A 238 12.36 -6.45 12.85
C ALA A 238 13.18 -5.27 12.28
N GLY A 239 13.87 -4.53 13.15
CA GLY A 239 14.85 -3.53 12.75
C GLY A 239 14.53 -2.07 13.07
N PHE A 240 13.33 -1.73 13.57
CA PHE A 240 13.06 -0.37 14.06
C PHE A 240 13.26 -0.27 15.57
N GLY A 241 14.42 0.18 15.98
CA GLY A 241 14.81 0.44 17.37
C GLY A 241 16.32 0.40 17.55
N GLU A 242 16.85 1.36 18.30
CA GLU A 242 18.30 1.45 18.60
C GLU A 242 18.74 0.38 19.62
N ASP A 243 17.79 -0.18 20.37
CA ASP A 243 18.00 -1.22 21.37
C ASP A 243 16.80 -2.20 21.40
N GLU A 244 16.99 -3.33 22.10
CA GLU A 244 15.99 -4.39 22.21
C GLU A 244 14.69 -3.93 22.88
N ALA A 245 14.75 -3.02 23.83
CA ALA A 245 13.58 -2.49 24.54
C ALA A 245 12.73 -1.62 23.61
N THR A 246 13.36 -0.75 22.82
CA THR A 246 12.74 0.10 21.81
C THR A 246 12.12 -0.75 20.69
N ALA A 247 12.85 -1.75 20.18
CA ALA A 247 12.34 -2.68 19.19
C ALA A 247 11.11 -3.44 19.70
N ALA A 248 11.17 -4.00 20.91
CA ALA A 248 10.04 -4.70 21.52
C ALA A 248 8.83 -3.77 21.77
N ALA A 249 9.05 -2.50 22.16
CA ALA A 249 7.98 -1.52 22.32
C ALA A 249 7.31 -1.21 20.98
N THR A 250 8.11 -1.07 19.91
CA THR A 250 7.61 -0.82 18.55
C THR A 250 6.74 -1.97 18.04
N VAL A 251 7.20 -3.21 18.19
CA VAL A 251 6.44 -4.42 17.82
C VAL A 251 5.11 -4.50 18.58
N ARG A 252 5.10 -4.14 19.88
CA ARG A 252 3.85 -4.09 20.67
C ARG A 252 2.90 -3.00 20.22
N ALA A 253 3.40 -1.88 19.73
CA ALA A 253 2.60 -0.72 19.35
C ALA A 253 1.94 -0.84 17.99
N VAL A 254 2.49 -1.62 17.06
CA VAL A 254 2.06 -1.69 15.66
C VAL A 254 1.23 -2.94 15.38
N ARG A 255 0.18 -2.76 14.59
CA ARG A 255 -0.67 -3.84 14.05
C ARG A 255 -0.88 -3.66 12.56
N SER A 256 -0.89 -4.76 11.80
CA SER A 256 -1.48 -4.79 10.47
C SER A 256 -2.99 -4.92 10.63
N MET A 257 -3.74 -4.02 10.02
CA MET A 257 -5.20 -3.97 10.07
C MET A 257 -5.77 -4.02 8.65
N LYS A 258 -6.76 -4.88 8.44
CA LYS A 258 -7.57 -4.89 7.22
C LYS A 258 -8.94 -4.29 7.50
N VAL A 259 -9.33 -3.31 6.70
CA VAL A 259 -10.58 -2.57 6.85
C VAL A 259 -11.33 -2.57 5.54
N ARG A 260 -12.63 -2.79 5.62
CA ARG A 260 -13.56 -2.59 4.51
C ARG A 260 -14.55 -1.49 4.86
N ALA A 261 -14.82 -0.62 3.88
CA ALA A 261 -15.78 0.44 4.03
C ALA A 261 -16.54 0.65 2.70
N TYR A 262 -17.72 1.26 2.77
CA TYR A 262 -18.59 1.43 1.62
C TYR A 262 -18.92 2.90 1.42
N LYS A 263 -18.97 3.31 0.14
CA LYS A 263 -19.63 4.57 -0.22
C LYS A 263 -21.13 4.39 -0.06
N PRO A 264 -21.86 5.36 0.55
CA PRO A 264 -23.31 5.33 0.60
C PRO A 264 -23.94 5.01 -0.75
N GLY A 265 -24.98 4.17 -0.76
CA GLY A 265 -25.83 3.97 -1.93
C GLY A 265 -26.62 5.24 -2.26
N ALA A 266 -27.08 5.38 -3.50
CA ALA A 266 -27.95 6.49 -3.90
C ALA A 266 -29.35 6.32 -3.29
#